data_4e896510ad8044891f345d7e722fef38
#
_entry.id   4e896510ad8044891f345d7e722fef38
#
_cell.length_a   1.000
_cell.length_b   1.000
_cell.length_c   1.000
_cell.angle_alpha   90.00
_cell.angle_beta   90.00
_cell.angle_gamma   90.00
#
_symmetry.space_group_name_H-M   'P 1'
#
loop_
_entity.id
_entity.type
_entity.pdbx_description
1 polymer ?
#
loop_
_entity_poly.entity_id
_entity_poly.type
_entity_poly.pdbx_seq_one_letter_code
_entity_poly.pdbx_strand_id
1 'polypeptide(L)'
;MATFVIVHGAWGGGWEWSPVAGLLRRDGHRAFTPTLTGMGERAHLSPGEPVGLGTHIDDIVAVLEFERLRDVVLCGASYGGLPATGAADRAADRVRLLVYVDGLVPVPGRPAIDQFPARFASLIRDGLAEHGPAWRVPMPPGLFDALIPAGSIPDAVRQEYLSRIRAHPAATFTEPIGLTSALESVPRAFVRCTASDFAAEVGGDPVAAAAARARDAGWAYREISVGHDPQVFDAEGIARLLTGLAS
;
A
#
# COMPACT_ATOMS: atom_id res chain seq x y z
N MET A 1 -0.17 -16.00 -18.43
CA MET A 1 -1.28 -15.63 -17.49
C MET A 1 -0.70 -15.59 -16.09
N ALA A 2 -0.86 -14.48 -15.37
CA ALA A 2 -0.40 -14.30 -13.98
C ALA A 2 -1.59 -13.97 -13.08
N THR A 3 -1.40 -14.15 -11.75
CA THR A 3 -2.39 -13.77 -10.74
C THR A 3 -1.82 -12.60 -9.92
N PHE A 4 -2.53 -11.49 -9.89
CA PHE A 4 -2.17 -10.31 -9.12
C PHE A 4 -3.09 -10.14 -7.91
N VAL A 5 -2.50 -9.81 -6.76
CA VAL A 5 -3.22 -9.29 -5.59
C VAL A 5 -2.62 -7.93 -5.28
N ILE A 6 -3.42 -6.87 -5.35
CA ILE A 6 -2.95 -5.48 -5.19
C ILE A 6 -3.56 -4.89 -3.93
N VAL A 7 -2.70 -4.53 -2.99
CA VAL A 7 -3.03 -3.97 -1.68
C VAL A 7 -2.89 -2.46 -1.74
N HIS A 8 -3.96 -1.76 -1.41
CA HIS A 8 -4.07 -0.29 -1.49
C HIS A 8 -3.25 0.43 -0.40
N GLY A 9 -3.06 1.73 -0.60
CA GLY A 9 -2.41 2.64 0.34
C GLY A 9 -3.26 3.00 1.57
N ALA A 10 -2.73 3.90 2.41
CA ALA A 10 -3.48 4.45 3.54
C ALA A 10 -4.67 5.29 3.04
N TRP A 11 -5.69 5.45 3.89
CA TRP A 11 -6.93 6.24 3.67
C TRP A 11 -7.85 5.78 2.54
N GLY A 12 -7.39 4.93 1.63
CA GLY A 12 -8.11 4.46 0.45
C GLY A 12 -8.85 3.13 0.62
N GLY A 13 -8.90 2.34 -0.45
CA GLY A 13 -9.50 1.02 -0.52
C GLY A 13 -9.17 0.31 -1.83
N GLY A 14 -9.55 -0.94 -1.95
CA GLY A 14 -9.32 -1.73 -3.17
C GLY A 14 -9.92 -1.12 -4.44
N TRP A 15 -10.94 -0.29 -4.28
CA TRP A 15 -11.61 0.42 -5.37
C TRP A 15 -10.66 1.32 -6.19
N GLU A 16 -9.61 1.87 -5.56
CA GLU A 16 -8.61 2.72 -6.24
C GLU A 16 -7.86 1.98 -7.34
N TRP A 17 -7.67 0.69 -7.16
CA TRP A 17 -6.95 -0.18 -8.08
C TRP A 17 -7.85 -0.89 -9.09
N SER A 18 -9.18 -0.63 -9.05
CA SER A 18 -10.14 -1.25 -9.98
C SER A 18 -9.83 -0.96 -11.46
N PRO A 19 -9.39 0.26 -11.87
CA PRO A 19 -9.00 0.52 -13.25
C PRO A 19 -7.82 -0.37 -13.70
N VAL A 20 -6.77 -0.48 -12.88
CA VAL A 20 -5.59 -1.32 -13.15
C VAL A 20 -5.98 -2.80 -13.19
N ALA A 21 -6.80 -3.26 -12.24
CA ALA A 21 -7.30 -4.64 -12.24
C ALA A 21 -8.15 -4.95 -13.47
N GLY A 22 -8.93 -4.00 -13.94
CA GLY A 22 -9.70 -4.11 -15.20
C GLY A 22 -8.78 -4.32 -16.41
N LEU A 23 -7.70 -3.55 -16.50
CA LEU A 23 -6.69 -3.67 -17.56
C LEU A 23 -6.00 -5.03 -17.51
N LEU A 24 -5.51 -5.45 -16.34
CA LEU A 24 -4.88 -6.76 -16.15
C LEU A 24 -5.80 -7.92 -16.54
N ARG A 25 -7.10 -7.85 -16.17
CA ARG A 25 -8.09 -8.87 -16.54
C ARG A 25 -8.36 -8.89 -18.04
N ARG A 26 -8.45 -7.71 -18.69
CA ARG A 26 -8.58 -7.60 -20.16
C ARG A 26 -7.41 -8.27 -20.88
N ASP A 27 -6.21 -8.17 -20.31
CA ASP A 27 -5.00 -8.75 -20.86
C ASP A 27 -4.81 -10.24 -20.48
N GLY A 28 -5.86 -10.89 -19.94
CA GLY A 28 -5.91 -12.33 -19.66
C GLY A 28 -5.30 -12.74 -18.30
N HIS A 29 -5.05 -11.81 -17.39
CA HIS A 29 -4.58 -12.09 -16.04
C HIS A 29 -5.74 -12.20 -15.04
N ARG A 30 -5.48 -12.80 -13.88
CA ARG A 30 -6.36 -12.68 -12.70
C ARG A 30 -5.89 -11.50 -11.88
N ALA A 31 -6.80 -10.68 -11.34
CA ALA A 31 -6.46 -9.56 -10.49
C ALA A 31 -7.48 -9.40 -9.36
N PHE A 32 -6.99 -9.23 -8.14
CA PHE A 32 -7.75 -9.02 -6.91
C PHE A 32 -7.28 -7.73 -6.25
N THR A 33 -8.22 -6.93 -5.75
CA THR A 33 -7.94 -5.67 -5.08
C THR A 33 -8.71 -5.64 -3.74
N PRO A 34 -8.27 -6.42 -2.74
CA PRO A 34 -8.96 -6.47 -1.46
C PRO A 34 -8.93 -5.12 -0.77
N THR A 35 -10.05 -4.74 -0.13
CA THR A 35 -10.08 -3.63 0.82
C THR A 35 -9.77 -4.16 2.22
N LEU A 36 -8.81 -3.53 2.89
CA LEU A 36 -8.39 -3.90 4.23
C LEU A 36 -9.45 -3.55 5.26
N THR A 37 -9.51 -4.32 6.35
CA THR A 37 -10.49 -4.13 7.45
C THR A 37 -10.40 -2.71 8.01
N GLY A 38 -11.57 -2.09 8.18
CA GLY A 38 -11.67 -0.72 8.65
C GLY A 38 -11.42 0.35 7.59
N MET A 39 -11.19 -0.01 6.32
CA MET A 39 -10.91 0.91 5.22
C MET A 39 -12.03 0.88 4.17
N GLY A 40 -12.08 1.89 3.31
CA GLY A 40 -13.01 1.98 2.20
C GLY A 40 -14.44 1.57 2.57
N GLU A 41 -15.05 0.70 1.77
CA GLU A 41 -16.38 0.12 2.01
C GLU A 41 -16.44 -0.81 3.25
N ARG A 42 -15.29 -1.22 3.79
CA ARG A 42 -15.17 -2.03 5.01
C ARG A 42 -14.96 -1.20 6.28
N ALA A 43 -15.06 0.12 6.19
CA ALA A 43 -14.87 1.03 7.33
C ALA A 43 -15.84 0.75 8.51
N HIS A 44 -16.98 0.13 8.22
CA HIS A 44 -18.01 -0.21 9.21
C HIS A 44 -17.70 -1.47 10.04
N LEU A 45 -16.70 -2.30 9.66
CA LEU A 45 -16.49 -3.63 10.26
C LEU A 45 -15.84 -3.59 11.66
N SER A 46 -15.27 -2.48 12.07
CA SER A 46 -14.61 -2.36 13.37
C SER A 46 -14.94 -1.06 14.07
N PRO A 47 -16.22 -0.80 14.38
CA PRO A 47 -16.61 0.40 15.10
C PRO A 47 -16.14 0.31 16.55
N GLY A 48 -15.18 1.19 16.92
CA GLY A 48 -14.68 1.26 18.31
C GLY A 48 -13.62 0.22 18.69
N GLU A 49 -13.31 -0.74 17.82
CA GLU A 49 -12.27 -1.74 18.07
C GLU A 49 -10.94 -1.35 17.38
N PRO A 50 -9.80 -1.63 18.03
CA PRO A 50 -8.50 -1.44 17.40
C PRO A 50 -8.34 -2.35 16.18
N VAL A 51 -7.84 -1.76 15.08
CA VAL A 51 -7.39 -2.52 13.90
C VAL A 51 -5.89 -2.33 13.79
N GLY A 52 -5.14 -3.40 14.01
CA GLY A 52 -3.69 -3.42 13.94
C GLY A 52 -3.16 -3.90 12.58
N LEU A 53 -1.84 -3.86 12.42
CA LEU A 53 -1.17 -4.34 11.20
C LEU A 53 -1.41 -5.84 10.99
N GLY A 54 -1.46 -6.61 12.09
CA GLY A 54 -1.77 -8.04 12.05
C GLY A 54 -3.10 -8.34 11.38
N THR A 55 -4.14 -7.56 11.67
CA THR A 55 -5.46 -7.70 11.02
C THR A 55 -5.39 -7.46 9.51
N HIS A 56 -4.64 -6.45 9.07
CA HIS A 56 -4.47 -6.18 7.64
C HIS A 56 -3.66 -7.27 6.93
N ILE A 57 -2.68 -7.87 7.62
CA ILE A 57 -1.96 -9.04 7.11
C ILE A 57 -2.91 -10.23 6.94
N ASP A 58 -3.76 -10.48 7.95
CA ASP A 58 -4.74 -11.57 7.92
C ASP A 58 -5.77 -11.40 6.80
N ASP A 59 -6.20 -10.16 6.51
CA ASP A 59 -7.08 -9.87 5.35
C ASP A 59 -6.48 -10.37 4.03
N ILE A 60 -5.17 -10.14 3.83
CA ILE A 60 -4.48 -10.54 2.59
C ILE A 60 -4.27 -12.06 2.55
N VAL A 61 -3.82 -12.65 3.66
CA VAL A 61 -3.63 -14.10 3.77
C VAL A 61 -4.95 -14.81 3.50
N ALA A 62 -6.06 -14.32 4.06
CA ALA A 62 -7.39 -14.88 3.81
C ALA A 62 -7.76 -14.86 2.32
N VAL A 63 -7.47 -13.76 1.59
CA VAL A 63 -7.69 -13.73 0.14
C VAL A 63 -6.86 -14.81 -0.56
N LEU A 64 -5.57 -14.95 -0.22
CA LEU A 64 -4.71 -15.97 -0.82
C LEU A 64 -5.22 -17.40 -0.57
N GLU A 65 -5.77 -17.65 0.61
CA GLU A 65 -6.27 -18.97 1.03
C GLU A 65 -7.65 -19.28 0.46
N PHE A 66 -8.64 -18.42 0.68
CA PHE A 66 -10.03 -18.70 0.30
C PHE A 66 -10.25 -18.67 -1.22
N GLU A 67 -9.52 -17.82 -1.94
CA GLU A 67 -9.46 -17.82 -3.40
C GLU A 67 -8.51 -18.91 -3.96
N ARG A 68 -7.85 -19.69 -3.07
CA ARG A 68 -6.90 -20.75 -3.40
C ARG A 68 -5.80 -20.28 -4.37
N LEU A 69 -5.31 -19.06 -4.14
CA LEU A 69 -4.30 -18.47 -5.01
C LEU A 69 -2.93 -19.07 -4.74
N ARG A 70 -2.16 -19.28 -5.82
CA ARG A 70 -0.75 -19.66 -5.83
C ARG A 70 -0.05 -18.94 -6.96
N ASP A 71 1.26 -18.91 -6.90
CA ASP A 71 2.10 -18.21 -7.89
C ASP A 71 1.69 -16.75 -8.08
N VAL A 72 1.45 -16.08 -6.96
CA VAL A 72 0.87 -14.73 -6.92
C VAL A 72 1.95 -13.67 -7.04
N VAL A 73 1.69 -12.66 -7.86
CA VAL A 73 2.36 -11.36 -7.81
C VAL A 73 1.60 -10.51 -6.81
N LEU A 74 2.14 -10.41 -5.59
CA LEU A 74 1.56 -9.62 -4.50
C LEU A 74 2.11 -8.20 -4.56
N CYS A 75 1.25 -7.21 -4.80
CA CYS A 75 1.64 -5.81 -4.93
C CYS A 75 1.17 -5.02 -3.72
N GLY A 76 2.06 -4.28 -3.08
CA GLY A 76 1.72 -3.37 -1.99
C GLY A 76 2.03 -1.92 -2.37
N ALA A 77 0.99 -1.09 -2.48
CA ALA A 77 1.13 0.33 -2.79
C ALA A 77 1.22 1.18 -1.52
N SER A 78 2.17 2.11 -1.47
CA SER A 78 2.30 3.01 -0.31
C SER A 78 2.33 2.23 1.02
N TYR A 79 1.40 2.53 1.95
CA TYR A 79 1.17 1.77 3.18
C TYR A 79 1.00 0.27 2.93
N GLY A 80 0.32 -0.11 1.84
CA GLY A 80 0.05 -1.51 1.49
C GLY A 80 1.29 -2.38 1.39
N GLY A 81 2.48 -1.79 1.24
CA GLY A 81 3.75 -2.50 1.29
C GLY A 81 4.00 -3.21 2.63
N LEU A 82 3.51 -2.64 3.74
CA LEU A 82 3.68 -3.23 5.08
C LEU A 82 2.87 -4.53 5.23
N PRO A 83 1.53 -4.52 5.09
CA PRO A 83 0.75 -5.74 5.23
C PRO A 83 1.04 -6.76 4.11
N ALA A 84 1.37 -6.31 2.89
CA ALA A 84 1.78 -7.22 1.82
C ALA A 84 3.07 -7.98 2.17
N THR A 85 4.03 -7.33 2.84
CA THR A 85 5.25 -7.98 3.32
C THR A 85 4.94 -9.06 4.36
N GLY A 86 4.10 -8.75 5.35
CA GLY A 86 3.70 -9.72 6.37
C GLY A 86 2.92 -10.90 5.78
N ALA A 87 2.07 -10.65 4.79
CA ALA A 87 1.35 -11.70 4.10
C ALA A 87 2.28 -12.57 3.24
N ALA A 88 3.26 -11.96 2.57
CA ALA A 88 4.28 -12.70 1.81
C ALA A 88 5.15 -13.58 2.71
N ASP A 89 5.47 -13.12 3.93
CA ASP A 89 6.20 -13.93 4.92
C ASP A 89 5.38 -15.12 5.41
N ARG A 90 4.08 -14.90 5.75
CA ARG A 90 3.19 -15.95 6.28
C ARG A 90 2.74 -16.97 5.22
N ALA A 91 2.69 -16.56 3.95
CA ALA A 91 2.24 -17.39 2.84
C ALA A 91 3.26 -17.44 1.70
N ALA A 92 4.56 -17.59 2.06
CA ALA A 92 5.67 -17.54 1.11
C ALA A 92 5.54 -18.60 -0.01
N ASP A 93 4.94 -19.75 0.27
CA ASP A 93 4.66 -20.84 -0.71
C ASP A 93 3.62 -20.45 -1.76
N ARG A 94 2.90 -19.36 -1.57
CA ARG A 94 1.86 -18.86 -2.48
C ARG A 94 2.29 -17.63 -3.29
N VAL A 95 3.35 -16.93 -2.85
CA VAL A 95 3.80 -15.66 -3.43
C VAL A 95 5.04 -15.89 -4.28
N ARG A 96 4.90 -15.69 -5.59
CA ARG A 96 6.01 -15.77 -6.54
C ARG A 96 6.89 -14.52 -6.53
N LEU A 97 6.26 -13.35 -6.35
CA LEU A 97 6.93 -12.05 -6.38
C LEU A 97 6.19 -11.06 -5.49
N LEU A 98 6.91 -10.37 -4.63
CA LEU A 98 6.41 -9.23 -3.86
C LEU A 98 6.87 -7.94 -4.54
N VAL A 99 5.90 -7.09 -4.96
CA VAL A 99 6.15 -5.82 -5.63
C VAL A 99 5.74 -4.66 -4.73
N TYR A 100 6.65 -3.75 -4.44
CA TYR A 100 6.36 -2.49 -3.78
C TYR A 100 6.11 -1.42 -4.85
N VAL A 101 4.91 -0.86 -4.87
CA VAL A 101 4.56 0.25 -5.79
C VAL A 101 4.60 1.55 -5.00
N ASP A 102 5.68 2.27 -5.14
CA ASP A 102 5.99 3.46 -4.33
C ASP A 102 5.69 3.21 -2.84
N GLY A 103 6.04 2.01 -2.37
CA GLY A 103 5.57 1.39 -1.15
C GLY A 103 6.55 1.50 0.01
N LEU A 104 6.01 1.45 1.23
CA LEU A 104 6.82 1.30 2.43
C LEU A 104 7.38 -0.12 2.50
N VAL A 105 8.69 -0.20 2.71
CA VAL A 105 9.37 -1.47 3.00
C VAL A 105 9.61 -1.54 4.51
N PRO A 106 9.02 -2.51 5.22
CA PRO A 106 9.18 -2.57 6.67
C PRO A 106 10.62 -2.87 7.09
N VAL A 107 10.97 -2.43 8.29
CA VAL A 107 12.17 -2.84 9.01
C VAL A 107 11.76 -3.90 10.04
N PRO A 108 12.32 -5.11 10.01
CA PRO A 108 11.92 -6.19 10.91
C PRO A 108 11.97 -5.76 12.39
N GLY A 109 10.91 -6.07 13.14
CA GLY A 109 10.80 -5.75 14.56
C GLY A 109 10.51 -4.27 14.87
N ARG A 110 10.41 -3.39 13.86
CA ARG A 110 10.13 -1.97 14.05
C ARG A 110 8.75 -1.59 13.51
N PRO A 111 8.03 -0.69 14.19
CA PRO A 111 6.77 -0.16 13.69
C PRO A 111 7.02 0.82 12.52
N ALA A 112 6.04 0.95 11.64
CA ALA A 112 6.14 1.84 10.48
C ALA A 112 6.35 3.31 10.87
N ILE A 113 5.79 3.72 11.99
CA ILE A 113 5.89 5.09 12.51
C ILE A 113 7.34 5.57 12.71
N ASP A 114 8.28 4.65 12.92
CA ASP A 114 9.71 4.98 13.06
C ASP A 114 10.35 5.39 11.73
N GLN A 115 9.70 5.13 10.61
CA GLN A 115 10.14 5.51 9.28
C GLN A 115 9.52 6.83 8.81
N PHE A 116 8.54 7.35 9.56
CA PHE A 116 7.84 8.58 9.20
C PHE A 116 8.57 9.83 9.68
N PRO A 117 8.44 10.95 8.97
CA PRO A 117 8.88 12.25 9.46
C PRO A 117 8.30 12.57 10.83
N ALA A 118 9.10 13.25 11.67
CA ALA A 118 8.77 13.49 13.09
C ALA A 118 7.38 14.12 13.29
N ARG A 119 7.00 15.08 12.43
CA ARG A 119 5.69 15.75 12.49
C ARG A 119 4.53 14.75 12.32
N PHE A 120 4.62 13.86 11.34
CA PHE A 120 3.58 12.86 11.10
C PHE A 120 3.58 11.78 12.18
N ALA A 121 4.74 11.35 12.62
CA ALA A 121 4.86 10.42 13.73
C ALA A 121 4.27 10.98 15.04
N SER A 122 4.49 12.27 15.35
CA SER A 122 3.87 12.92 16.52
C SER A 122 2.35 12.96 16.38
N LEU A 123 1.81 13.37 15.23
CA LEU A 123 0.36 13.38 15.01
C LEU A 123 -0.29 12.03 15.36
N ILE A 124 0.34 10.92 14.94
CA ILE A 124 -0.18 9.57 15.20
C ILE A 124 -0.08 9.23 16.70
N ARG A 125 1.07 9.51 17.35
CA ARG A 125 1.27 9.20 18.76
C ARG A 125 0.34 10.01 19.67
N ASP A 126 0.22 11.31 19.40
CA ASP A 126 -0.62 12.22 20.18
C ASP A 126 -2.10 11.83 20.03
N GLY A 127 -2.56 11.55 18.82
CA GLY A 127 -3.92 11.08 18.58
C GLY A 127 -4.25 9.76 19.27
N LEU A 128 -3.32 8.79 19.25
CA LEU A 128 -3.51 7.52 19.99
C LEU A 128 -3.51 7.73 21.51
N ALA A 129 -2.68 8.63 22.02
CA ALA A 129 -2.65 8.96 23.46
C ALA A 129 -3.93 9.66 23.92
N GLU A 130 -4.51 10.53 23.09
CA GLU A 130 -5.72 11.29 23.40
C GLU A 130 -7.00 10.46 23.21
N HIS A 131 -7.09 9.67 22.12
CA HIS A 131 -8.34 9.04 21.70
C HIS A 131 -8.33 7.50 21.87
N GLY A 132 -7.20 6.91 22.27
CA GLY A 132 -7.05 5.47 22.49
C GLY A 132 -6.73 4.65 21.24
N PRO A 133 -6.54 3.33 21.38
CA PRO A 133 -6.01 2.46 20.32
C PRO A 133 -6.95 2.25 19.13
N ALA A 134 -8.24 2.51 19.30
CA ALA A 134 -9.23 2.43 18.22
C ALA A 134 -9.28 3.70 17.35
N TRP A 135 -8.46 4.70 17.69
CA TRP A 135 -8.43 5.95 16.95
C TRP A 135 -8.00 5.76 15.50
N ARG A 136 -8.61 6.57 14.64
CA ARG A 136 -8.32 6.57 13.20
C ARG A 136 -7.76 7.92 12.81
N VAL A 137 -6.55 7.92 12.25
CA VAL A 137 -5.90 9.15 11.79
C VAL A 137 -6.59 9.66 10.52
N PRO A 138 -7.14 10.88 10.53
CA PRO A 138 -7.64 11.49 9.31
C PRO A 138 -6.47 11.74 8.35
N MET A 139 -6.77 11.85 7.05
CA MET A 139 -5.76 12.29 6.10
C MET A 139 -5.29 13.70 6.50
N PRO A 140 -3.97 13.94 6.67
CA PRO A 140 -3.46 15.25 7.02
C PRO A 140 -3.92 16.33 6.03
N PRO A 141 -4.26 17.55 6.52
CA PRO A 141 -4.57 18.67 5.64
C PRO A 141 -3.44 18.91 4.62
N GLY A 142 -3.79 19.17 3.36
CA GLY A 142 -2.83 19.37 2.28
C GLY A 142 -2.28 18.10 1.65
N LEU A 143 -2.28 16.97 2.36
CA LEU A 143 -1.73 15.73 1.81
C LEU A 143 -2.49 15.26 0.56
N PHE A 144 -3.82 15.35 0.54
CA PHE A 144 -4.60 15.00 -0.65
C PHE A 144 -4.24 15.88 -1.86
N ASP A 145 -4.05 17.18 -1.61
CA ASP A 145 -3.68 18.13 -2.66
C ASP A 145 -2.25 17.89 -3.17
N ALA A 146 -1.36 17.40 -2.33
CA ALA A 146 -0.01 17.00 -2.73
C ALA A 146 -0.02 15.69 -3.54
N LEU A 147 -0.84 14.72 -3.13
CA LEU A 147 -0.97 13.43 -3.83
C LEU A 147 -1.68 13.58 -5.18
N ILE A 148 -2.77 14.34 -5.21
CA ILE A 148 -3.61 14.57 -6.39
C ILE A 148 -3.86 16.07 -6.55
N PRO A 149 -2.89 16.83 -7.10
CA PRO A 149 -2.99 18.27 -7.27
C PRO A 149 -4.21 18.69 -8.10
N ALA A 150 -4.75 19.86 -7.81
CA ALA A 150 -5.84 20.42 -8.60
C ALA A 150 -5.41 20.58 -10.07
N GLY A 151 -6.27 20.15 -11.00
CA GLY A 151 -5.98 20.17 -12.44
C GLY A 151 -5.09 19.05 -12.95
N SER A 152 -4.55 18.16 -12.09
CA SER A 152 -3.73 17.01 -12.53
C SER A 152 -4.57 15.88 -13.15
N ILE A 153 -5.84 15.79 -12.75
CA ILE A 153 -6.86 14.89 -13.30
C ILE A 153 -8.19 15.66 -13.41
N PRO A 154 -9.19 15.14 -14.14
CA PRO A 154 -10.52 15.76 -14.20
C PRO A 154 -11.14 15.99 -12.83
N ASP A 155 -11.69 17.17 -12.58
CA ASP A 155 -12.22 17.55 -11.26
C ASP A 155 -13.28 16.57 -10.73
N ALA A 156 -14.13 16.04 -11.58
CA ALA A 156 -15.13 15.05 -11.18
C ALA A 156 -14.49 13.77 -10.60
N VAL A 157 -13.39 13.30 -11.20
CA VAL A 157 -12.63 12.13 -10.73
C VAL A 157 -11.95 12.46 -9.40
N ARG A 158 -11.35 13.65 -9.30
CA ARG A 158 -10.70 14.12 -8.06
C ARG A 158 -11.70 14.21 -6.90
N GLN A 159 -12.90 14.76 -7.15
CA GLN A 159 -13.96 14.83 -6.15
C GLN A 159 -14.48 13.45 -5.74
N GLU A 160 -14.60 12.53 -6.69
CA GLU A 160 -14.97 11.15 -6.40
C GLU A 160 -13.96 10.48 -5.46
N TYR A 161 -12.66 10.63 -5.72
CA TYR A 161 -11.60 10.14 -4.84
C TYR A 161 -11.74 10.73 -3.44
N LEU A 162 -11.81 12.05 -3.33
CA LEU A 162 -11.93 12.75 -2.05
C LEU A 162 -13.16 12.28 -1.24
N SER A 163 -14.28 12.03 -1.90
CA SER A 163 -15.51 11.56 -1.25
C SER A 163 -15.40 10.16 -0.64
N ARG A 164 -14.48 9.34 -1.13
CA ARG A 164 -14.27 7.95 -0.70
C ARG A 164 -13.15 7.77 0.32
N ILE A 165 -12.32 8.78 0.56
CA ILE A 165 -11.27 8.74 1.57
C ILE A 165 -11.88 8.52 2.96
N ARG A 166 -11.24 7.65 3.75
CA ARG A 166 -11.64 7.34 5.12
C ARG A 166 -10.44 7.46 6.05
N ALA A 167 -10.68 7.83 7.31
CA ALA A 167 -9.64 7.87 8.32
C ALA A 167 -9.02 6.47 8.51
N HIS A 168 -7.69 6.41 8.58
CA HIS A 168 -6.91 5.18 8.63
C HIS A 168 -6.73 4.68 10.08
N PRO A 169 -6.85 3.38 10.37
CA PRO A 169 -6.61 2.85 11.72
C PRO A 169 -5.16 3.13 12.16
N ALA A 170 -4.99 4.00 13.15
CA ALA A 170 -3.68 4.50 13.56
C ALA A 170 -2.77 3.43 14.17
N ALA A 171 -3.35 2.43 14.82
CA ALA A 171 -2.61 1.32 15.43
C ALA A 171 -1.79 0.52 14.40
N THR A 172 -2.20 0.47 13.14
CA THR A 172 -1.46 -0.22 12.06
C THR A 172 -0.07 0.37 11.81
N PHE A 173 0.13 1.64 12.15
CA PHE A 173 1.42 2.32 12.01
C PHE A 173 2.34 2.10 13.20
N THR A 174 1.79 1.75 14.38
CA THR A 174 2.55 1.59 15.63
C THR A 174 2.80 0.14 16.01
N GLU A 175 2.14 -0.82 15.38
CA GLU A 175 2.36 -2.24 15.59
C GLU A 175 3.65 -2.68 14.87
N PRO A 176 4.61 -3.30 15.60
CA PRO A 176 5.82 -3.84 14.98
C PRO A 176 5.49 -5.01 14.07
N ILE A 177 6.19 -5.10 12.93
CA ILE A 177 6.07 -6.26 12.07
C ILE A 177 7.05 -7.36 12.47
N GLY A 178 6.51 -8.54 12.82
CA GLY A 178 7.30 -9.76 13.01
C GLY A 178 7.47 -10.47 11.67
N LEU A 179 8.71 -10.60 11.20
CA LEU A 179 9.05 -11.33 9.98
C LEU A 179 9.91 -12.53 10.31
N THR A 180 9.76 -13.61 9.55
CA THR A 180 10.54 -14.83 9.64
C THR A 180 11.54 -14.93 8.48
N SER A 181 12.34 -15.98 8.42
CA SER A 181 13.21 -16.26 7.29
C SER A 181 12.44 -16.71 6.03
N ALA A 182 11.15 -16.99 6.12
CA ALA A 182 10.34 -17.40 4.97
C ALA A 182 10.30 -16.32 3.88
N LEU A 183 10.27 -15.04 4.28
CA LEU A 183 10.33 -13.91 3.36
C LEU A 183 11.60 -13.88 2.49
N GLU A 184 12.71 -14.46 2.95
CA GLU A 184 13.97 -14.49 2.20
C GLU A 184 13.84 -15.28 0.90
N SER A 185 12.95 -16.26 0.86
CA SER A 185 12.68 -17.07 -0.32
C SER A 185 11.81 -16.37 -1.38
N VAL A 186 11.17 -15.23 -1.02
CA VAL A 186 10.28 -14.50 -1.92
C VAL A 186 11.06 -13.43 -2.68
N PRO A 187 11.15 -13.52 -4.02
CA PRO A 187 11.72 -12.46 -4.84
C PRO A 187 10.99 -11.13 -4.63
N ARG A 188 11.72 -10.01 -4.73
CA ARG A 188 11.17 -8.68 -4.49
C ARG A 188 11.46 -7.75 -5.65
N ALA A 189 10.52 -6.83 -5.90
CA ALA A 189 10.67 -5.76 -6.87
C ALA A 189 10.17 -4.43 -6.29
N PHE A 190 10.67 -3.33 -6.83
CA PHE A 190 10.26 -1.99 -6.46
C PHE A 190 9.92 -1.17 -7.71
N VAL A 191 8.77 -0.52 -7.70
CA VAL A 191 8.35 0.48 -8.69
C VAL A 191 8.33 1.84 -8.01
N ARG A 192 9.20 2.75 -8.44
CA ARG A 192 9.29 4.12 -7.90
C ARG A 192 8.51 5.09 -8.78
N CYS A 193 7.64 5.90 -8.18
CA CYS A 193 6.98 7.05 -8.80
C CYS A 193 7.89 8.28 -8.67
N THR A 194 8.40 8.81 -9.79
CA THR A 194 9.47 9.81 -9.76
C THR A 194 9.00 11.27 -9.81
N ALA A 195 7.69 11.51 -10.04
CA ALA A 195 7.10 12.84 -10.06
C ALA A 195 6.24 13.12 -8.80
N SER A 196 6.62 12.53 -7.65
CA SER A 196 5.91 12.69 -6.38
C SER A 196 6.54 13.79 -5.53
N ASP A 197 5.75 14.80 -5.14
CA ASP A 197 6.12 15.84 -4.17
C ASP A 197 5.71 15.48 -2.72
N PHE A 198 5.51 14.19 -2.46
CA PHE A 198 5.09 13.67 -1.15
C PHE A 198 5.96 14.19 0.00
N ALA A 199 7.26 14.39 -0.24
CA ALA A 199 8.20 14.87 0.76
C ALA A 199 7.87 16.28 1.29
N ALA A 200 7.32 17.15 0.47
CA ALA A 200 7.05 18.55 0.86
C ALA A 200 5.95 18.63 1.93
N GLU A 201 4.91 17.82 1.82
CA GLU A 201 3.74 17.88 2.70
C GLU A 201 3.93 17.13 4.02
N VAL A 202 4.61 16.00 4.00
CA VAL A 202 4.83 15.20 5.24
C VAL A 202 6.16 15.51 5.93
N GLY A 203 7.01 16.36 5.34
CA GLY A 203 8.30 16.76 5.92
C GLY A 203 9.42 15.74 5.71
N GLY A 204 9.31 14.85 4.73
CA GLY A 204 10.30 13.86 4.34
C GLY A 204 9.70 12.79 3.43
N ASP A 205 10.53 12.01 2.76
CA ASP A 205 10.10 10.95 1.84
C ASP A 205 10.46 9.54 2.40
N PRO A 206 9.55 8.89 3.14
CA PRO A 206 9.79 7.53 3.66
C PRO A 206 9.94 6.50 2.54
N VAL A 207 9.37 6.77 1.36
CA VAL A 207 9.45 5.90 0.19
C VAL A 207 10.82 5.98 -0.47
N ALA A 208 11.47 7.16 -0.47
CA ALA A 208 12.84 7.31 -0.99
C ALA A 208 13.83 6.41 -0.24
N ALA A 209 13.73 6.34 1.09
CA ALA A 209 14.55 5.45 1.91
C ALA A 209 14.28 3.97 1.59
N ALA A 210 13.01 3.60 1.35
CA ALA A 210 12.63 2.26 0.95
C ALA A 210 13.19 1.92 -0.46
N ALA A 211 13.08 2.85 -1.41
CA ALA A 211 13.63 2.71 -2.76
C ALA A 211 15.15 2.54 -2.76
N ALA A 212 15.87 3.28 -1.92
CA ALA A 212 17.31 3.14 -1.75
C ALA A 212 17.66 1.72 -1.26
N ARG A 213 17.00 1.24 -0.19
CA ARG A 213 17.20 -0.12 0.30
C ARG A 213 16.91 -1.19 -0.74
N ALA A 214 15.90 -1.00 -1.58
CA ALA A 214 15.58 -1.93 -2.66
C ALA A 214 16.69 -2.00 -3.72
N ARG A 215 17.29 -0.86 -4.10
CA ARG A 215 18.44 -0.79 -5.01
C ARG A 215 19.67 -1.45 -4.41
N ASP A 216 19.99 -1.13 -3.17
CA ASP A 216 21.15 -1.67 -2.45
C ASP A 216 21.04 -3.20 -2.31
N ALA A 217 19.83 -3.71 -2.13
CA ALA A 217 19.54 -5.14 -2.07
C ALA A 217 19.49 -5.83 -3.44
N GLY A 218 19.66 -5.10 -4.54
CA GLY A 218 19.65 -5.64 -5.90
C GLY A 218 18.29 -6.15 -6.38
N TRP A 219 17.18 -5.63 -5.83
CA TRP A 219 15.84 -6.03 -6.28
C TRP A 219 15.57 -5.56 -7.71
N ALA A 220 14.66 -6.22 -8.41
CA ALA A 220 14.17 -5.72 -9.67
C ALA A 220 13.56 -4.31 -9.44
N TYR A 221 14.10 -3.31 -10.15
CA TYR A 221 13.76 -1.91 -9.93
C TYR A 221 13.23 -1.28 -11.22
N ARG A 222 12.11 -0.58 -11.12
CA ARG A 222 11.50 0.15 -12.24
C ARG A 222 11.09 1.54 -11.78
N GLU A 223 10.97 2.45 -12.72
CA GLU A 223 10.50 3.83 -12.49
C GLU A 223 9.32 4.14 -13.40
N ILE A 224 8.40 4.96 -12.88
CA ILE A 224 7.30 5.55 -13.63
C ILE A 224 7.25 7.05 -13.30
N SER A 225 7.18 7.89 -14.34
CA SER A 225 7.23 9.35 -14.17
C SER A 225 5.83 9.93 -13.92
N VAL A 226 5.25 9.55 -12.78
CA VAL A 226 3.95 10.03 -12.29
C VAL A 226 4.03 10.31 -10.79
N GLY A 227 2.97 10.89 -10.22
CA GLY A 227 2.80 11.08 -8.78
C GLY A 227 2.70 9.76 -8.01
N HIS A 228 2.62 9.87 -6.68
CA HIS A 228 2.62 8.75 -5.73
C HIS A 228 1.50 7.70 -6.00
N ASP A 229 0.40 8.11 -6.59
CA ASP A 229 -0.77 7.28 -6.90
C ASP A 229 -0.83 6.91 -8.40
N PRO A 230 0.04 6.02 -8.91
CA PRO A 230 0.15 5.72 -10.34
C PRO A 230 -1.14 5.17 -10.93
N GLN A 231 -1.99 4.52 -10.13
CA GLN A 231 -3.31 4.01 -10.55
C GLN A 231 -4.27 5.14 -10.95
N VAL A 232 -4.04 6.36 -10.46
CA VAL A 232 -4.83 7.55 -10.79
C VAL A 232 -4.31 8.24 -12.04
N PHE A 233 -2.99 8.35 -12.17
CA PHE A 233 -2.35 9.16 -13.21
C PHE A 233 -2.05 8.38 -14.49
N ASP A 234 -1.65 7.12 -14.38
CA ASP A 234 -1.32 6.26 -15.52
C ASP A 234 -1.60 4.78 -15.21
N ALA A 235 -2.90 4.45 -15.14
CA ALA A 235 -3.33 3.07 -14.89
C ALA A 235 -2.79 2.06 -15.92
N GLU A 236 -2.64 2.48 -17.19
CA GLU A 236 -2.09 1.63 -18.24
C GLU A 236 -0.58 1.42 -18.06
N GLY A 237 0.17 2.49 -17.73
CA GLY A 237 1.60 2.42 -17.48
C GLY A 237 1.93 1.50 -16.32
N ILE A 238 1.24 1.64 -15.20
CA ILE A 238 1.47 0.76 -14.04
C ILE A 238 1.03 -0.68 -14.34
N ALA A 239 -0.07 -0.92 -15.05
CA ALA A 239 -0.48 -2.27 -15.45
C ALA A 239 0.59 -2.94 -16.33
N ARG A 240 1.15 -2.22 -17.32
CA ARG A 240 2.26 -2.72 -18.16
C ARG A 240 3.50 -3.05 -17.33
N LEU A 241 3.90 -2.19 -16.38
CA LEU A 241 5.05 -2.44 -15.51
C LEU A 241 4.85 -3.69 -14.65
N LEU A 242 3.69 -3.84 -14.03
CA LEU A 242 3.36 -5.02 -13.22
C LEU A 242 3.38 -6.30 -14.06
N THR A 243 2.82 -6.27 -15.28
CA THR A 243 2.86 -7.40 -16.21
C THR A 243 4.29 -7.75 -16.61
N GLY A 244 5.13 -6.75 -16.91
CA GLY A 244 6.53 -6.97 -17.26
C GLY A 244 7.38 -7.51 -16.11
N LEU A 245 7.05 -7.21 -14.85
CA LEU A 245 7.70 -7.81 -13.68
C LEU A 245 7.21 -9.24 -13.40
N ALA A 246 6.02 -9.57 -13.88
CA ALA A 246 5.40 -10.89 -13.75
C ALA A 246 5.85 -11.91 -14.82
N SER A 247 6.62 -11.49 -15.80
CA SER A 247 7.16 -12.34 -16.88
C SER A 247 8.52 -12.91 -16.47
#